data_daebef2fe83e5f5e0c966517cd93d211
#
_entry.id   daebef2fe83e5f5e0c966517cd93d211
#
_cell.length_a   1.000
_cell.length_b   1.000
_cell.length_c   1.000
_cell.angle_alpha   90.00
_cell.angle_beta   90.00
_cell.angle_gamma   90.00
#
_symmetry.space_group_name_H-M   'P 1'
#
loop_
_entity.id
_entity.type
_entity.pdbx_description
1 polymer ?
#
loop_
_entity_poly.entity_id
_entity_poly.type
_entity_poly.pdbx_seq_one_letter_code
_entity_poly.pdbx_strand_id
1 'polypeptide(L)'
;MKQLLLISLFLTFVQTSMAQELAVYDTFADFEKAIVKNDDKIYVVNFWATWCAPCVKELPYFEKLHQQNKSVIVILASLDNKKDIEKKLIPFIKRKKITAQVVSLNDKDYNTWLPKIDREWSGSIPATFIFSGNQKLFAEREFENFTELNDNVNTFINQKK
;
A
#
# COMPACT_ATOMS: atom_id res chain seq x y z
N MET A 1 -51.29 -24.01 -33.16
CA MET A 1 -49.87 -23.65 -33.17
C MET A 1 -49.67 -22.50 -32.17
N LYS A 2 -49.18 -22.80 -30.96
CA LYS A 2 -48.90 -21.81 -29.92
C LYS A 2 -47.40 -21.53 -29.95
N GLN A 3 -47.00 -20.33 -30.39
CA GLN A 3 -45.60 -19.86 -30.28
C GLN A 3 -45.34 -19.47 -28.84
N LEU A 4 -44.45 -20.16 -28.15
CA LEU A 4 -43.88 -19.76 -26.87
C LEU A 4 -42.77 -18.75 -27.13
N LEU A 5 -42.99 -17.48 -26.77
CA LEU A 5 -41.98 -16.44 -26.71
C LEU A 5 -41.18 -16.63 -25.44
N LEU A 6 -39.92 -17.17 -25.58
CA LEU A 6 -38.93 -17.19 -24.52
C LEU A 6 -38.31 -15.83 -24.39
N ILE A 7 -38.78 -15.06 -23.40
CA ILE A 7 -38.14 -13.80 -23.00
C ILE A 7 -36.92 -14.14 -22.14
N SER A 8 -35.72 -14.12 -22.76
CA SER A 8 -34.46 -14.24 -22.06
C SER A 8 -34.18 -12.97 -21.28
N LEU A 9 -34.40 -13.00 -19.97
CA LEU A 9 -34.06 -11.92 -19.05
C LEU A 9 -32.54 -11.92 -18.82
N PHE A 10 -31.82 -11.08 -19.59
CA PHE A 10 -30.40 -10.82 -19.38
C PHE A 10 -30.25 -9.98 -18.09
N LEU A 11 -29.97 -10.64 -16.95
CA LEU A 11 -29.57 -9.96 -15.73
C LEU A 11 -28.16 -9.38 -15.95
N THR A 12 -28.07 -8.09 -16.28
CA THR A 12 -26.80 -7.37 -16.26
C THR A 12 -26.38 -7.20 -14.80
N PHE A 13 -25.41 -8.00 -14.39
CA PHE A 13 -24.75 -7.87 -13.08
C PHE A 13 -23.89 -6.61 -13.13
N VAL A 14 -24.44 -5.49 -12.65
CA VAL A 14 -23.65 -4.26 -12.45
C VAL A 14 -22.69 -4.51 -11.31
N GLN A 15 -21.43 -4.82 -11.64
CA GLN A 15 -20.35 -4.82 -10.67
C GLN A 15 -20.09 -3.38 -10.26
N THR A 16 -20.64 -2.96 -9.13
CA THR A 16 -20.24 -1.73 -8.46
C THR A 16 -18.80 -1.91 -7.98
N SER A 17 -17.85 -1.41 -8.74
CA SER A 17 -16.47 -1.25 -8.27
C SER A 17 -16.53 -0.28 -7.08
N MET A 18 -16.42 -0.82 -5.88
CA MET A 18 -16.23 0.00 -4.67
C MET A 18 -14.89 0.71 -4.83
N ALA A 19 -14.93 1.99 -5.17
CA ALA A 19 -13.75 2.83 -5.13
C ALA A 19 -13.24 2.80 -3.68
N GLN A 20 -12.01 2.32 -3.48
CA GLN A 20 -11.40 2.31 -2.16
C GLN A 20 -11.29 3.77 -1.68
N GLU A 21 -11.98 4.09 -0.58
CA GLU A 21 -11.86 5.41 0.06
C GLU A 21 -10.44 5.57 0.61
N LEU A 22 -9.80 6.69 0.26
CA LEU A 22 -8.45 6.99 0.72
C LEU A 22 -8.48 7.37 2.20
N ALA A 23 -7.95 6.52 3.07
CA ALA A 23 -7.79 6.85 4.47
C ALA A 23 -6.69 7.92 4.65
N VAL A 24 -7.00 8.96 5.43
CA VAL A 24 -6.09 10.08 5.72
C VAL A 24 -5.79 10.11 7.20
N TYR A 25 -4.51 10.06 7.56
CA TYR A 25 -4.02 10.10 8.93
C TYR A 25 -3.23 11.40 9.15
N ASP A 26 -3.69 12.24 10.06
CA ASP A 26 -3.02 13.49 10.42
C ASP A 26 -1.91 13.26 11.46
N THR A 27 -1.90 12.10 12.13
CA THR A 27 -0.83 11.70 13.06
C THR A 27 -0.31 10.30 12.74
N PHE A 28 0.98 10.08 13.01
CA PHE A 28 1.56 8.74 12.91
C PHE A 28 0.91 7.77 13.92
N ALA A 29 0.53 8.23 15.09
CA ALA A 29 -0.10 7.39 16.11
C ALA A 29 -1.43 6.78 15.61
N ASP A 30 -2.25 7.56 14.89
CA ASP A 30 -3.50 7.06 14.31
C ASP A 30 -3.21 6.07 13.15
N PHE A 31 -2.22 6.38 12.32
CA PHE A 31 -1.77 5.47 11.27
C PHE A 31 -1.24 4.15 11.86
N GLU A 32 -0.34 4.21 12.84
CA GLU A 32 0.22 3.04 13.52
C GLU A 32 -0.89 2.16 14.11
N LYS A 33 -1.83 2.75 14.83
CA LYS A 33 -2.99 2.05 15.40
C LYS A 33 -3.86 1.37 14.33
N ALA A 34 -3.96 1.98 13.15
CA ALA A 34 -4.77 1.43 12.06
C ALA A 34 -4.11 0.24 11.36
N ILE A 35 -2.76 0.24 11.26
CA ILE A 35 -2.02 -0.81 10.54
C ILE A 35 -1.51 -1.93 11.46
N VAL A 36 -1.14 -1.61 12.71
CA VAL A 36 -0.66 -2.61 13.68
C VAL A 36 -1.86 -3.36 14.23
N LYS A 37 -2.05 -4.58 13.76
CA LYS A 37 -3.10 -5.50 14.25
C LYS A 37 -2.44 -6.67 14.93
N ASN A 38 -3.09 -7.16 15.99
CA ASN A 38 -2.65 -8.36 16.68
C ASN A 38 -3.14 -9.59 15.89
N ASP A 39 -2.57 -9.77 14.71
CA ASP A 39 -2.81 -10.90 13.83
C ASP A 39 -1.47 -11.43 13.28
N ASP A 40 -1.48 -12.63 12.69
CA ASP A 40 -0.28 -13.29 12.16
C ASP A 40 0.08 -12.85 10.74
N LYS A 41 -0.56 -11.79 10.23
CA LYS A 41 -0.33 -11.33 8.87
C LYS A 41 0.99 -10.58 8.75
N ILE A 42 1.52 -10.57 7.54
CA ILE A 42 2.72 -9.82 7.18
C ILE A 42 2.26 -8.54 6.49
N TYR A 43 2.74 -7.43 7.01
CA TYR A 43 2.47 -6.10 6.47
C TYR A 43 3.72 -5.59 5.76
N VAL A 44 3.54 -5.10 4.54
CA VAL A 44 4.56 -4.42 3.74
C VAL A 44 4.09 -2.99 3.53
N VAL A 45 4.67 -2.07 4.26
CA VAL A 45 4.36 -0.64 4.17
C VAL A 45 5.45 0.04 3.36
N ASN A 46 5.09 0.62 2.22
CA ASN A 46 5.99 1.44 1.42
C ASN A 46 5.66 2.92 1.62
N PHE A 47 6.64 3.69 2.06
CA PHE A 47 6.55 5.15 2.21
C PHE A 47 7.00 5.81 0.91
N TRP A 48 6.10 6.57 0.31
CA TRP A 48 6.29 7.13 -1.03
C TRP A 48 5.60 8.48 -1.20
N ALA A 49 5.78 9.14 -2.35
CA ALA A 49 5.01 10.31 -2.73
C ALA A 49 4.91 10.43 -4.26
N THR A 50 3.89 11.14 -4.75
CA THR A 50 3.67 11.34 -6.19
C THR A 50 4.78 12.12 -6.89
N TRP A 51 5.51 12.94 -6.15
CA TRP A 51 6.65 13.75 -6.62
C TRP A 51 8.00 13.01 -6.52
N CYS A 52 8.05 11.86 -5.89
CA CYS A 52 9.25 11.04 -5.72
C CYS A 52 9.40 10.10 -6.92
N ALA A 53 10.29 10.44 -7.86
CA ALA A 53 10.47 9.67 -9.08
C ALA A 53 10.89 8.20 -8.86
N PRO A 54 11.89 7.87 -7.98
CA PRO A 54 12.24 6.49 -7.70
C PRO A 54 11.09 5.73 -7.02
N CYS A 55 10.33 6.38 -6.12
CA CYS A 55 9.16 5.77 -5.51
C CYS A 55 8.12 5.34 -6.57
N VAL A 56 7.81 6.24 -7.50
CA VAL A 56 6.83 5.99 -8.57
C VAL A 56 7.29 4.86 -9.51
N LYS A 57 8.59 4.71 -9.70
CA LYS A 57 9.17 3.65 -10.54
C LYS A 57 8.96 2.27 -9.93
N GLU A 58 9.05 2.12 -8.61
CA GLU A 58 8.90 0.83 -7.93
C GLU A 58 7.45 0.44 -7.60
N LEU A 59 6.47 1.38 -7.62
CA LEU A 59 5.06 1.07 -7.31
C LEU A 59 4.49 -0.16 -8.05
N PRO A 60 4.81 -0.41 -9.35
CA PRO A 60 4.34 -1.61 -10.03
C PRO A 60 4.79 -2.92 -9.37
N TYR A 61 5.91 -2.93 -8.65
CA TYR A 61 6.41 -4.11 -7.95
C TYR A 61 5.55 -4.42 -6.72
N PHE A 62 5.13 -3.39 -5.99
CA PHE A 62 4.20 -3.52 -4.85
C PHE A 62 2.81 -3.93 -5.31
N GLU A 63 2.31 -3.39 -6.42
CA GLU A 63 1.07 -3.86 -7.04
C GLU A 63 1.13 -5.35 -7.40
N LYS A 64 2.22 -5.79 -8.02
CA LYS A 64 2.43 -7.20 -8.34
C LYS A 64 2.50 -8.06 -7.08
N LEU A 65 3.19 -7.60 -6.03
CA LEU A 65 3.24 -8.28 -4.73
C LEU A 65 1.83 -8.44 -4.14
N HIS A 66 1.06 -7.34 -4.11
CA HIS A 66 -0.34 -7.34 -3.63
C HIS A 66 -1.23 -8.34 -4.38
N GLN A 67 -1.07 -8.43 -5.71
CA GLN A 67 -1.88 -9.32 -6.53
C GLN A 67 -1.49 -10.79 -6.39
N GLN A 68 -0.21 -11.08 -6.26
CA GLN A 68 0.32 -12.45 -6.30
C GLN A 68 0.46 -13.10 -4.92
N ASN A 69 0.69 -12.34 -3.86
CA ASN A 69 0.92 -12.87 -2.52
C ASN A 69 -0.21 -12.50 -1.54
N LYS A 70 -1.16 -13.41 -1.36
CA LYS A 70 -2.33 -13.19 -0.48
C LYS A 70 -2.00 -13.32 1.02
N SER A 71 -0.81 -13.79 1.37
CA SER A 71 -0.33 -13.85 2.76
C SER A 71 0.25 -12.52 3.24
N VAL A 72 0.40 -11.55 2.32
CA VAL A 72 1.00 -10.24 2.58
C VAL A 72 -0.05 -9.15 2.38
N ILE A 73 -0.09 -8.20 3.29
CA ILE A 73 -0.88 -6.97 3.15
C ILE A 73 0.05 -5.85 2.74
N VAL A 74 -0.14 -5.34 1.52
CA VAL A 74 0.61 -4.21 1.00
C VAL A 74 -0.14 -2.92 1.29
N ILE A 75 0.55 -1.97 1.93
CA ILE A 75 0.06 -0.62 2.24
C ILE A 75 1.01 0.40 1.62
N LEU A 76 0.49 1.25 0.75
CA LEU A 76 1.21 2.34 0.13
C LEU A 76 0.92 3.63 0.91
N ALA A 77 1.81 3.99 1.85
CA ALA A 77 1.68 5.17 2.70
C ALA A 77 2.24 6.41 1.99
N SER A 78 1.35 7.22 1.41
CA SER A 78 1.73 8.47 0.74
C SER A 78 2.09 9.55 1.75
N LEU A 79 3.23 10.21 1.52
CA LEU A 79 3.71 11.39 2.24
C LEU A 79 3.43 12.70 1.47
N ASP A 80 2.55 12.65 0.46
CA ASP A 80 2.06 13.86 -0.22
C ASP A 80 1.41 14.83 0.78
N ASN A 81 1.53 16.13 0.54
CA ASN A 81 0.88 17.10 1.39
C ASN A 81 -0.65 16.97 1.36
N LYS A 82 -1.31 17.22 2.48
CA LYS A 82 -2.78 17.16 2.61
C LYS A 82 -3.51 17.97 1.53
N LYS A 83 -2.99 19.16 1.17
CA LYS A 83 -3.54 20.01 0.10
C LYS A 83 -3.45 19.41 -1.30
N ASP A 84 -2.59 18.42 -1.51
CA ASP A 84 -2.34 17.78 -2.81
C ASP A 84 -3.13 16.48 -2.99
N ILE A 85 -3.82 16.00 -1.94
CA ILE A 85 -4.57 14.73 -1.98
C ILE A 85 -5.57 14.73 -3.14
N GLU A 86 -6.49 15.69 -3.16
CA GLU A 86 -7.56 15.74 -4.18
C GLU A 86 -7.02 16.06 -5.58
N LYS A 87 -6.01 16.92 -5.66
CA LYS A 87 -5.52 17.44 -6.95
C LYS A 87 -4.45 16.57 -7.59
N LYS A 88 -3.69 15.81 -6.79
CA LYS A 88 -2.55 15.02 -7.29
C LYS A 88 -2.64 13.55 -6.92
N LEU A 89 -2.78 13.19 -5.62
CA LEU A 89 -2.71 11.81 -5.16
C LEU A 89 -3.87 10.96 -5.70
N ILE A 90 -5.11 11.38 -5.52
CA ILE A 90 -6.29 10.64 -6.01
C ILE A 90 -6.27 10.47 -7.53
N PRO A 91 -6.03 11.52 -8.36
CA PRO A 91 -5.90 11.37 -9.80
C PRO A 91 -4.72 10.45 -10.21
N PHE A 92 -3.61 10.48 -9.45
CA PHE A 92 -2.47 9.61 -9.69
C PHE A 92 -2.84 8.14 -9.47
N ILE A 93 -3.45 7.80 -8.32
CA ILE A 93 -3.91 6.44 -7.99
C ILE A 93 -4.82 5.90 -9.10
N LYS A 94 -5.81 6.70 -9.53
CA LYS A 94 -6.75 6.34 -10.60
C LYS A 94 -6.03 6.09 -11.94
N ARG A 95 -5.15 7.02 -12.34
CA ARG A 95 -4.40 6.92 -13.60
C ARG A 95 -3.46 5.71 -13.64
N LYS A 96 -2.83 5.40 -12.51
CA LYS A 96 -1.92 4.25 -12.37
C LYS A 96 -2.67 2.94 -12.10
N LYS A 97 -3.99 2.99 -11.88
CA LYS A 97 -4.85 1.83 -11.56
C LYS A 97 -4.32 1.04 -10.36
N ILE A 98 -3.88 1.76 -9.33
CA ILE A 98 -3.37 1.15 -8.10
C ILE A 98 -4.52 0.45 -7.37
N THR A 99 -4.35 -0.84 -7.04
CA THR A 99 -5.33 -1.69 -6.37
C THR A 99 -4.90 -2.06 -4.95
N ALA A 100 -3.61 -1.96 -4.63
CA ALA A 100 -3.11 -2.06 -3.26
C ALA A 100 -3.69 -0.95 -2.39
N GLN A 101 -3.78 -1.20 -1.09
CA GLN A 101 -4.28 -0.21 -0.14
C GLN A 101 -3.39 1.03 -0.13
N VAL A 102 -3.95 2.18 -0.50
CA VAL A 102 -3.27 3.47 -0.38
C VAL A 102 -3.83 4.22 0.81
N VAL A 103 -2.94 4.82 1.60
CA VAL A 103 -3.28 5.75 2.69
C VAL A 103 -2.46 7.02 2.56
N SER A 104 -2.94 8.12 3.13
CA SER A 104 -2.18 9.37 3.22
C SER A 104 -1.76 9.61 4.67
N LEU A 105 -0.45 9.76 4.90
CA LEU A 105 0.11 10.10 6.21
C LEU A 105 0.64 11.54 6.18
N ASN A 106 0.01 12.43 6.96
CA ASN A 106 0.27 13.86 6.95
C ASN A 106 1.01 14.38 8.18
N ASP A 107 1.50 13.48 9.05
CA ASP A 107 2.28 13.86 10.21
C ASP A 107 3.63 14.45 9.80
N LYS A 108 3.87 15.73 10.15
CA LYS A 108 5.10 16.44 9.83
C LYS A 108 6.13 16.41 10.95
N ASP A 109 5.78 15.83 12.10
CA ASP A 109 6.73 15.63 13.19
C ASP A 109 7.59 14.38 12.96
N TYR A 110 8.34 14.43 11.86
CA TYR A 110 9.20 13.33 11.43
C TYR A 110 10.16 12.84 12.51
N ASN A 111 10.74 13.76 13.28
CA ASN A 111 11.69 13.43 14.34
C ASN A 111 11.09 12.55 15.44
N THR A 112 9.77 12.64 15.66
CA THR A 112 9.07 11.84 16.68
C THR A 112 8.70 10.47 16.18
N TRP A 113 8.34 10.31 14.90
CA TRP A 113 7.79 9.04 14.45
C TRP A 113 8.73 8.19 13.57
N LEU A 114 9.67 8.78 12.81
CA LEU A 114 10.64 7.99 12.03
C LEU A 114 11.37 6.94 12.89
N PRO A 115 11.89 7.30 14.09
CA PRO A 115 12.59 6.33 14.94
C PRO A 115 11.72 5.18 15.47
N LYS A 116 10.38 5.30 15.40
CA LYS A 116 9.47 4.20 15.77
C LYS A 116 9.44 3.10 14.69
N ILE A 117 9.63 3.49 13.44
CA ILE A 117 9.78 2.56 12.31
C ILE A 117 11.17 1.95 12.36
N ASP A 118 12.20 2.80 12.19
CA ASP A 118 13.60 2.42 12.29
C ASP A 118 14.45 3.60 12.78
N ARG A 119 15.36 3.35 13.71
CA ARG A 119 16.22 4.40 14.30
C ARG A 119 17.23 4.97 13.34
N GLU A 120 17.61 4.19 12.31
CA GLU A 120 18.57 4.59 11.29
C GLU A 120 17.89 5.26 10.09
N TRP A 121 16.57 5.34 10.05
CA TRP A 121 15.89 5.98 8.94
C TRP A 121 16.20 7.47 8.86
N SER A 122 16.86 7.87 7.79
CA SER A 122 17.21 9.28 7.54
C SER A 122 16.00 10.17 7.17
N GLY A 123 14.86 9.55 6.86
CA GLY A 123 13.66 10.21 6.34
C GLY A 123 13.61 10.26 4.82
N SER A 124 14.58 9.65 4.12
CA SER A 124 14.54 9.56 2.66
C SER A 124 13.50 8.54 2.21
N ILE A 125 12.90 8.80 1.03
CA ILE A 125 11.98 7.90 0.35
C ILE A 125 12.49 7.58 -1.07
N PRO A 126 12.19 6.38 -1.59
CA PRO A 126 11.31 5.35 -1.03
C PRO A 126 11.93 4.64 0.18
N ALA A 127 11.05 4.22 1.09
CA ALA A 127 11.42 3.38 2.22
C ALA A 127 10.34 2.32 2.45
N THR A 128 10.76 1.10 2.80
CA THR A 128 9.86 -0.02 2.98
C THR A 128 10.02 -0.63 4.36
N PHE A 129 8.92 -0.77 5.06
CA PHE A 129 8.82 -1.39 6.38
C PHE A 129 8.01 -2.68 6.30
N ILE A 130 8.63 -3.80 6.64
CA ILE A 130 7.98 -5.11 6.67
C ILE A 130 7.88 -5.53 8.13
N PHE A 131 6.68 -5.92 8.58
CA PHE A 131 6.50 -6.36 9.95
C PHE A 131 5.42 -7.43 10.11
N SER A 132 5.52 -8.19 11.21
CA SER A 132 4.52 -9.13 11.69
C SER A 132 4.73 -9.36 13.19
N GLY A 133 3.76 -8.98 14.01
CA GLY A 133 3.95 -8.95 15.46
C GLY A 133 5.15 -8.09 15.85
N ASN A 134 6.10 -8.67 16.58
CA ASN A 134 7.33 -7.98 17.04
C ASN A 134 8.50 -8.04 16.04
N GLN A 135 8.37 -8.83 14.98
CA GLN A 135 9.42 -8.92 13.96
C GLN A 135 9.28 -7.80 12.95
N LYS A 136 10.41 -7.23 12.55
CA LYS A 136 10.46 -6.13 11.59
C LYS A 136 11.71 -6.17 10.74
N LEU A 137 11.58 -5.69 9.51
CA LEU A 137 12.65 -5.44 8.55
C LEU A 137 12.41 -4.07 7.93
N PHE A 138 13.46 -3.28 7.80
CA PHE A 138 13.40 -1.96 7.20
C PHE A 138 14.41 -1.82 6.06
N ALA A 139 14.02 -1.15 4.98
CA ALA A 139 14.87 -0.85 3.84
C ALA A 139 14.64 0.59 3.39
N GLU A 140 15.65 1.46 3.55
CA GLU A 140 15.65 2.84 3.05
C GLU A 140 16.34 2.88 1.68
N ARG A 141 15.64 2.39 0.66
CA ARG A 141 16.14 2.36 -0.70
C ARG A 141 15.05 2.01 -1.71
N GLU A 142 15.28 2.35 -2.98
CA GLU A 142 14.50 1.84 -4.11
C GLU A 142 14.79 0.33 -4.32
N PHE A 143 13.77 -0.45 -4.66
CA PHE A 143 13.92 -1.78 -5.25
C PHE A 143 14.06 -1.65 -6.75
N GLU A 144 15.11 -2.25 -7.32
CA GLU A 144 15.39 -2.14 -8.75
C GLU A 144 14.39 -2.93 -9.61
N ASN A 145 13.84 -4.02 -9.05
CA ASN A 145 12.88 -4.89 -9.73
C ASN A 145 12.02 -5.68 -8.74
N PHE A 146 10.98 -6.34 -9.28
CA PHE A 146 10.06 -7.14 -8.48
C PHE A 146 10.73 -8.31 -7.75
N THR A 147 11.72 -8.96 -8.38
CA THR A 147 12.41 -10.11 -7.77
C THR A 147 13.09 -9.69 -6.47
N GLU A 148 13.79 -8.56 -6.49
CA GLU A 148 14.46 -8.03 -5.31
C GLU A 148 13.50 -7.71 -4.16
N LEU A 149 12.37 -7.04 -4.43
CA LEU A 149 11.32 -6.81 -3.44
C LEU A 149 10.78 -8.12 -2.89
N ASN A 150 10.43 -9.05 -3.78
CA ASN A 150 9.86 -10.35 -3.40
C ASN A 150 10.83 -11.19 -2.56
N ASP A 151 12.13 -11.16 -2.88
CA ASP A 151 13.16 -11.87 -2.12
C ASP A 151 13.34 -11.29 -0.71
N ASN A 152 13.25 -9.96 -0.56
CA ASN A 152 13.23 -9.31 0.76
C ASN A 152 12.02 -9.77 1.60
N VAL A 153 10.83 -9.81 1.00
CA VAL A 153 9.61 -10.28 1.66
C VAL A 153 9.73 -11.76 2.02
N ASN A 154 10.23 -12.60 1.11
CA ASN A 154 10.42 -14.03 1.36
C ASN A 154 11.47 -14.30 2.45
N THR A 155 12.55 -13.52 2.50
CA THR A 155 13.55 -13.58 3.58
C THR A 155 12.88 -13.32 4.92
N PHE A 156 12.05 -12.28 5.02
CA PHE A 156 11.29 -11.98 6.23
C PHE A 156 10.33 -13.12 6.62
N ILE A 157 9.59 -13.68 5.64
CA ILE A 157 8.68 -14.82 5.87
C ILE A 157 9.41 -16.02 6.44
N ASN A 158 10.60 -16.33 5.91
CA ASN A 158 11.38 -17.48 6.32
C ASN A 158 12.02 -17.32 7.72
N GLN A 159 12.31 -16.09 8.13
CA GLN A 159 12.80 -15.78 9.48
C GLN A 159 11.69 -15.85 10.55
N LYS A 160 10.42 -15.77 10.15
CA LYS A 160 9.26 -15.87 11.05
C LYS A 160 8.95 -17.31 11.47
N LYS A 161 9.42 -18.32 10.72
CA LYS A 161 9.22 -19.75 11.04
C LYS A 161 10.16 -20.21 12.12
#